data_4a2f632e7ccf63c8c6d0d7c20f713691
#
_entry.id   4a2f632e7ccf63c8c6d0d7c20f713691
#
_cell.length_a   1.000
_cell.length_b   1.000
_cell.length_c   1.000
_cell.angle_alpha   90.00
_cell.angle_beta   90.00
_cell.angle_gamma   90.00
#
_symmetry.space_group_name_H-M   'P 1'
#
loop_
_entity.id
_entity.type
_entity.pdbx_description
1 polymer ?
#
loop_
_entity_poly.entity_id
_entity_poly.type
_entity_poly.pdbx_seq_one_letter_code
_entity_poly.pdbx_strand_id
1 'polypeptide(L)'
;IRFGHLTGTKEYFFVMAQSQRRVYKDRYPMISCLTAVSLESGNVLWQLGKPRTDDGVIKLTTDLPFQVYDIDGDGIDEVIASWDFTLYILDGRDGSVKRRIPTPYNVEPVEELDGIEFGHHAFDRLNVDAIRIVNVTGKVRPSDILIKDRYARLWVFDDELNLIWKFHHNNTGHFPYARDFNNDGKDEIFSCYNMIDSEGKLMWKLPIDSDHTDEIIVGPIDPDQEDLIAIVSGWEGFILLKPDGTILKRTINGHGQRISVGNYIPENRGLEICTTTYWGAQGILYMHTCKGEEIWSKEMRSNGALITPVNWDGSGRDLLLIHSGVEHGGLMDGDGDIVVTFPDDGHPELCCEVLNILGDSRDEIIVWDQKELWVYTQDREQPEREYSYHPVKYSTYNASNYRGEYSFPRWE
;
A
#
# COMPACT_ATOMS: atom_id res chain seq x y z
N ILE A 1 5.59 2.29 9.26
CA ILE A 1 4.58 2.54 10.31
C ILE A 1 3.24 2.01 9.82
N ARG A 2 2.40 1.49 10.76
CA ARG A 2 1.00 1.09 10.56
C ARG A 2 0.17 1.58 11.75
N PHE A 3 -1.06 1.93 11.53
CA PHE A 3 -1.94 2.53 12.53
C PHE A 3 -3.08 1.59 12.90
N GLY A 4 -3.59 1.68 14.14
CA GLY A 4 -4.74 0.91 14.58
C GLY A 4 -5.15 1.18 16.03
N HIS A 5 -6.18 0.47 16.48
CA HIS A 5 -6.78 0.57 17.82
C HIS A 5 -6.36 -0.62 18.70
N LEU A 6 -5.12 -0.60 19.19
CA LEU A 6 -4.48 -1.75 19.86
C LEU A 6 -5.06 -2.10 21.24
N THR A 7 -5.87 -1.23 21.83
CA THR A 7 -6.41 -1.43 23.19
C THR A 7 -7.93 -1.59 23.24
N GLY A 8 -8.60 -1.64 22.08
CA GLY A 8 -10.06 -1.67 22.01
C GLY A 8 -10.72 -0.34 22.37
N THR A 9 -9.96 0.72 22.50
CA THR A 9 -10.45 2.11 22.68
C THR A 9 -10.45 2.85 21.35
N LYS A 10 -10.93 4.10 21.35
CA LYS A 10 -10.84 4.97 20.17
C LYS A 10 -9.46 5.61 19.98
N GLU A 11 -8.55 5.38 20.91
CA GLU A 11 -7.17 5.89 20.82
C GLU A 11 -6.46 5.21 19.66
N TYR A 12 -5.79 6.01 18.84
CA TYR A 12 -4.89 5.52 17.80
C TYR A 12 -3.51 5.22 18.35
N PHE A 13 -2.99 4.09 17.93
CA PHE A 13 -1.62 3.70 18.10
C PHE A 13 -0.95 3.58 16.73
N PHE A 14 0.34 3.71 16.70
CA PHE A 14 1.12 3.28 15.55
C PHE A 14 2.11 2.19 15.96
N VAL A 15 2.28 1.24 15.07
CA VAL A 15 3.29 0.20 15.18
C VAL A 15 4.38 0.53 14.17
N MET A 16 5.60 0.73 14.64
CA MET A 16 6.75 0.86 13.77
C MET A 16 7.58 -0.42 13.76
N ALA A 17 8.02 -0.78 12.57
CA ALA A 17 8.93 -1.89 12.38
C ALA A 17 10.32 -1.37 12.01
N GLN A 18 11.34 -1.91 12.66
CA GLN A 18 12.73 -1.69 12.30
C GLN A 18 13.26 -2.90 11.53
N SER A 19 13.98 -2.67 10.46
CA SER A 19 14.59 -3.73 9.67
C SER A 19 15.90 -4.20 10.26
N GLN A 20 16.21 -5.47 10.06
CA GLN A 20 17.58 -5.97 10.24
C GLN A 20 18.53 -5.30 9.24
N ARG A 21 19.81 -5.22 9.60
CA ARG A 21 20.84 -4.76 8.67
C ARG A 21 20.92 -5.72 7.50
N ARG A 22 20.83 -5.18 6.28
CA ARG A 22 20.90 -5.97 5.06
C ARG A 22 22.28 -5.89 4.42
N VAL A 23 22.71 -7.04 3.90
CA VAL A 23 23.89 -7.11 3.05
C VAL A 23 23.54 -6.76 1.60
N TYR A 24 22.29 -7.07 1.18
CA TYR A 24 21.80 -6.84 -0.17
C TYR A 24 20.51 -6.03 -0.13
N LYS A 25 20.49 -4.94 -0.88
CA LYS A 25 19.32 -4.11 -1.09
C LYS A 25 18.16 -4.95 -1.65
N ASP A 26 16.97 -4.76 -1.10
CA ASP A 26 15.69 -5.25 -1.61
C ASP A 26 15.44 -6.76 -1.63
N ARG A 27 16.37 -7.60 -1.17
CA ARG A 27 16.20 -9.05 -1.29
C ARG A 27 15.47 -9.72 -0.14
N TYR A 28 15.63 -9.22 1.08
CA TYR A 28 15.26 -9.98 2.27
C TYR A 28 14.70 -9.07 3.37
N PRO A 29 13.42 -8.68 3.30
CA PRO A 29 12.80 -7.88 4.34
C PRO A 29 12.68 -8.72 5.61
N MET A 30 13.42 -8.34 6.64
CA MET A 30 13.34 -8.97 7.97
C MET A 30 13.17 -7.89 9.03
N ILE A 31 12.21 -8.11 9.90
CA ILE A 31 11.96 -7.26 11.07
C ILE A 31 12.94 -7.64 12.17
N SER A 32 13.57 -6.63 12.78
CA SER A 32 14.40 -6.80 13.98
C SER A 32 13.67 -6.40 15.26
N CYS A 33 12.74 -5.46 15.15
CA CYS A 33 12.00 -4.92 16.28
C CYS A 33 10.66 -4.35 15.80
N LEU A 34 9.61 -4.59 16.60
CA LEU A 34 8.31 -3.92 16.50
C LEU A 34 8.12 -3.09 17.77
N THR A 35 7.66 -1.86 17.62
CA THR A 35 7.34 -0.97 18.74
C THR A 35 5.96 -0.35 18.53
N ALA A 36 5.06 -0.57 19.47
CA ALA A 36 3.75 0.07 19.50
C ALA A 36 3.81 1.32 20.38
N VAL A 37 3.28 2.42 19.87
CA VAL A 37 3.34 3.74 20.51
C VAL A 37 1.96 4.39 20.44
N SER A 38 1.50 4.99 21.53
CA SER A 38 0.32 5.82 21.56
C SER A 38 0.53 7.08 20.72
N LEU A 39 -0.38 7.35 19.78
CA LEU A 39 -0.30 8.56 18.96
C LEU A 39 -0.62 9.82 19.78
N GLU A 40 -1.49 9.70 20.80
CA GLU A 40 -1.91 10.80 21.66
C GLU A 40 -0.83 11.21 22.66
N SER A 41 -0.22 10.22 23.33
CA SER A 41 0.72 10.50 24.44
C SER A 41 2.20 10.36 24.08
N GLY A 42 2.52 9.71 22.94
CA GLY A 42 3.87 9.35 22.56
C GLY A 42 4.49 8.23 23.43
N ASN A 43 3.72 7.63 24.34
CA ASN A 43 4.22 6.57 25.20
C ASN A 43 4.32 5.24 24.47
N VAL A 44 5.40 4.52 24.72
CA VAL A 44 5.56 3.14 24.23
C VAL A 44 4.58 2.24 24.98
N LEU A 45 3.69 1.56 24.25
CA LEU A 45 2.80 0.55 24.80
C LEU A 45 3.56 -0.76 25.04
N TRP A 46 4.26 -1.23 24.02
CA TRP A 46 5.15 -2.39 24.11
C TRP A 46 6.24 -2.34 23.04
N GLN A 47 7.28 -3.14 23.23
CA GLN A 47 8.33 -3.35 22.25
C GLN A 47 8.73 -4.82 22.21
N LEU A 48 8.84 -5.38 21.01
CA LEU A 48 9.19 -6.78 20.77
C LEU A 48 10.40 -6.86 19.82
N GLY A 49 11.39 -7.65 20.20
CA GLY A 49 12.64 -7.79 19.46
C GLY A 49 13.74 -6.86 19.93
N LYS A 50 14.72 -6.60 19.09
CA LYS A 50 15.89 -5.78 19.43
C LYS A 50 15.92 -4.55 18.52
N PRO A 51 15.74 -3.34 19.09
CA PRO A 51 15.89 -2.12 18.32
C PRO A 51 17.34 -1.98 17.84
N ARG A 52 17.48 -1.37 16.69
CA ARG A 52 18.82 -1.04 16.17
C ARG A 52 19.39 0.15 16.92
N THR A 53 20.69 0.10 17.16
CA THR A 53 21.43 1.15 17.86
C THR A 53 22.50 1.79 16.98
N ASP A 54 22.65 1.35 15.73
CA ASP A 54 23.61 1.91 14.79
C ASP A 54 23.00 3.14 14.09
N ASP A 55 23.76 4.21 13.99
CA ASP A 55 23.39 5.46 13.33
C ASP A 55 23.38 5.35 11.78
N GLY A 56 23.51 4.14 11.26
CA GLY A 56 23.55 3.90 9.83
C GLY A 56 22.20 4.18 9.18
N VAL A 57 22.12 5.18 8.31
CA VAL A 57 20.98 5.40 7.43
C VAL A 57 20.88 4.21 6.47
N ILE A 58 19.89 3.36 6.68
CA ILE A 58 19.55 2.33 5.71
C ILE A 58 18.39 2.87 4.88
N LYS A 59 18.66 3.11 3.63
CA LYS A 59 17.60 3.32 2.65
C LYS A 59 16.89 1.99 2.45
N LEU A 60 15.68 1.87 2.98
CA LEU A 60 14.78 0.79 2.65
C LEU A 60 14.03 1.16 1.39
N THR A 61 14.03 0.25 0.45
CA THR A 61 13.24 0.37 -0.77
C THR A 61 12.09 -0.63 -0.79
N THR A 62 11.96 -1.43 0.26
CA THR A 62 10.91 -2.44 0.40
C THR A 62 10.14 -2.23 1.67
N ASP A 63 8.88 -2.59 1.66
CA ASP A 63 8.07 -2.70 2.86
C ASP A 63 8.64 -3.74 3.84
N LEU A 64 8.18 -3.65 5.06
CA LEU A 64 8.35 -4.71 6.05
C LEU A 64 7.03 -5.48 6.19
N PRO A 65 7.11 -6.82 6.32
CA PRO A 65 5.94 -7.68 6.28
C PRO A 65 5.18 -7.65 7.62
N PHE A 66 4.35 -6.64 7.82
CA PHE A 66 3.41 -6.57 8.94
C PHE A 66 2.18 -5.73 8.60
N GLN A 67 1.06 -6.04 9.26
CA GLN A 67 -0.19 -5.28 9.21
C GLN A 67 -0.76 -5.14 10.61
N VAL A 68 -1.65 -4.17 10.80
CA VAL A 68 -2.40 -3.94 12.03
C VAL A 68 -3.88 -4.05 11.68
N TYR A 69 -4.59 -5.00 12.29
CA TYR A 69 -5.98 -5.27 11.98
C TYR A 69 -6.62 -6.20 13.03
N ASP A 70 -7.87 -5.93 13.39
CA ASP A 70 -8.68 -6.80 14.24
C ASP A 70 -9.08 -8.08 13.47
N ILE A 71 -8.18 -9.09 13.48
CA ILE A 71 -8.31 -10.30 12.66
C ILE A 71 -9.35 -11.28 13.21
N ASP A 72 -9.57 -11.31 14.52
CA ASP A 72 -10.50 -12.22 15.17
C ASP A 72 -11.85 -11.59 15.56
N GLY A 73 -12.01 -10.28 15.38
CA GLY A 73 -13.30 -9.59 15.56
C GLY A 73 -13.62 -9.22 16.99
N ASP A 74 -12.64 -9.17 17.87
CA ASP A 74 -12.85 -8.85 19.28
C ASP A 74 -12.86 -7.33 19.59
N GLY A 75 -12.60 -6.50 18.56
CA GLY A 75 -12.55 -5.04 18.65
C GLY A 75 -11.19 -4.49 19.05
N ILE A 76 -10.17 -5.32 19.05
CA ILE A 76 -8.77 -4.97 19.32
C ILE A 76 -7.95 -5.36 18.11
N ASP A 77 -7.19 -4.42 17.56
CA ASP A 77 -6.35 -4.74 16.44
C ASP A 77 -5.15 -5.60 16.85
N GLU A 78 -4.94 -6.71 16.16
CA GLU A 78 -3.73 -7.51 16.22
C GLU A 78 -2.62 -6.92 15.36
N VAL A 79 -1.39 -7.35 15.63
CA VAL A 79 -0.25 -7.14 14.74
C VAL A 79 0.10 -8.46 14.06
N ILE A 80 -0.19 -8.55 12.77
CA ILE A 80 0.15 -9.68 11.93
C ILE A 80 1.51 -9.39 11.31
N ALA A 81 2.52 -10.19 11.61
CA ALA A 81 3.89 -9.89 11.18
C ALA A 81 4.70 -11.15 10.88
N SER A 82 5.77 -11.01 10.08
CA SER A 82 6.67 -12.11 9.77
C SER A 82 8.14 -11.73 9.98
N TRP A 83 8.86 -12.53 10.76
CA TRP A 83 10.32 -12.47 10.91
C TRP A 83 10.89 -13.85 11.24
N ASP A 84 12.15 -14.04 10.96
CA ASP A 84 12.86 -15.30 11.18
C ASP A 84 12.10 -16.53 10.66
N PHE A 85 11.55 -16.42 9.43
CA PHE A 85 10.75 -17.45 8.77
C PHE A 85 9.55 -17.96 9.59
N THR A 86 8.94 -17.08 10.35
CA THR A 86 7.73 -17.37 11.14
C THR A 86 6.71 -16.27 10.94
N LEU A 87 5.46 -16.66 10.68
CA LEU A 87 4.30 -15.79 10.66
C LEU A 87 3.69 -15.75 12.06
N TYR A 88 3.39 -14.58 12.55
CA TYR A 88 2.86 -14.31 13.89
C TYR A 88 1.54 -13.55 13.80
N ILE A 89 0.64 -13.85 14.73
CA ILE A 89 -0.47 -12.99 15.14
C ILE A 89 -0.20 -12.61 16.58
N LEU A 90 -0.01 -11.31 16.84
CA LEU A 90 0.33 -10.76 18.15
C LEU A 90 -0.87 -10.00 18.72
N ASP A 91 -1.11 -10.10 19.99
CA ASP A 91 -2.09 -9.28 20.70
C ASP A 91 -1.66 -7.81 20.66
N GLY A 92 -2.58 -6.93 20.24
CA GLY A 92 -2.28 -5.50 20.13
C GLY A 92 -1.96 -4.84 21.47
N ARG A 93 -2.53 -5.34 22.57
CA ARG A 93 -2.41 -4.74 23.91
C ARG A 93 -1.01 -4.83 24.50
N ASP A 94 -0.30 -5.93 24.24
CA ASP A 94 0.97 -6.21 24.93
C ASP A 94 2.05 -6.88 24.05
N GLY A 95 1.73 -7.12 22.75
CA GLY A 95 2.64 -7.78 21.82
C GLY A 95 2.84 -9.27 22.07
N SER A 96 2.06 -9.89 22.94
CA SER A 96 2.15 -11.32 23.21
C SER A 96 1.70 -12.14 22.01
N VAL A 97 2.28 -13.34 21.85
CA VAL A 97 1.97 -14.20 20.71
C VAL A 97 0.62 -14.89 20.92
N LYS A 98 -0.41 -14.52 20.14
CA LYS A 98 -1.69 -15.24 20.09
C LYS A 98 -1.53 -16.53 19.27
N ARG A 99 -0.91 -16.45 18.09
CA ARG A 99 -0.67 -17.59 17.18
C ARG A 99 0.64 -17.41 16.42
N ARG A 100 1.24 -18.52 16.01
CA ARG A 100 2.40 -18.50 15.12
C ARG A 100 2.55 -19.80 14.36
N ILE A 101 3.12 -19.72 13.15
CA ILE A 101 3.48 -20.87 12.32
C ILE A 101 4.80 -20.59 11.58
N PRO A 102 5.70 -21.56 11.42
CA PRO A 102 6.82 -21.39 10.51
C PRO A 102 6.34 -21.15 9.09
N THR A 103 6.98 -20.24 8.35
CA THR A 103 6.63 -20.04 6.94
C THR A 103 6.85 -21.31 6.13
N PRO A 104 6.09 -21.53 5.05
CA PRO A 104 6.19 -22.75 4.26
C PRO A 104 7.57 -22.95 3.64
N TYR A 105 7.90 -24.22 3.33
CA TYR A 105 9.06 -24.53 2.51
C TYR A 105 8.81 -24.16 1.04
N ASN A 106 9.84 -23.67 0.38
CA ASN A 106 9.86 -23.45 -1.04
C ASN A 106 10.09 -24.79 -1.74
N VAL A 107 9.08 -25.29 -2.43
CA VAL A 107 9.08 -26.64 -3.04
C VAL A 107 8.93 -26.62 -4.56
N GLU A 108 8.68 -25.45 -5.14
CA GLU A 108 8.55 -25.28 -6.58
C GLU A 108 9.92 -25.48 -7.26
N PRO A 109 10.00 -26.20 -8.38
CA PRO A 109 11.22 -26.30 -9.17
C PRO A 109 11.72 -24.91 -9.61
N VAL A 110 13.03 -24.72 -9.58
CA VAL A 110 13.64 -23.43 -9.98
C VAL A 110 13.32 -23.08 -11.43
N GLU A 111 13.18 -24.10 -12.28
CA GLU A 111 12.84 -23.98 -13.69
C GLU A 111 11.44 -23.39 -13.93
N GLU A 112 10.50 -23.62 -13.00
CA GLU A 112 9.15 -23.03 -13.06
C GLU A 112 9.14 -21.55 -12.67
N LEU A 113 10.24 -21.08 -12.11
CA LEU A 113 10.44 -19.71 -11.63
C LEU A 113 11.49 -18.98 -12.46
N ASP A 114 11.77 -19.46 -13.67
CA ASP A 114 12.74 -18.87 -14.59
C ASP A 114 12.32 -17.45 -14.98
N GLY A 115 13.30 -16.56 -15.04
CA GLY A 115 13.08 -15.13 -15.29
C GLY A 115 12.85 -14.29 -14.02
N ILE A 116 12.78 -14.89 -12.83
CA ILE A 116 12.72 -14.12 -11.59
C ILE A 116 14.10 -13.56 -11.27
N GLU A 117 14.18 -12.24 -11.29
CA GLU A 117 15.39 -11.55 -10.90
C GLU A 117 15.72 -11.75 -9.41
N PHE A 118 17.02 -11.65 -9.07
CA PHE A 118 17.54 -11.39 -7.72
C PHE A 118 17.56 -12.55 -6.73
N GLY A 119 17.57 -13.80 -7.14
CA GLY A 119 17.89 -14.92 -6.26
C GLY A 119 16.88 -15.13 -5.14
N HIS A 120 15.59 -15.04 -5.46
CA HIS A 120 14.47 -15.29 -4.55
C HIS A 120 14.41 -16.72 -3.99
N HIS A 121 15.30 -17.58 -4.47
CA HIS A 121 15.43 -18.98 -4.05
C HIS A 121 16.53 -19.22 -3.03
N ALA A 122 17.12 -18.16 -2.46
CA ALA A 122 18.23 -18.27 -1.54
C ALA A 122 17.89 -18.93 -0.20
N PHE A 123 16.60 -19.13 0.08
CA PHE A 123 16.10 -19.70 1.32
C PHE A 123 15.27 -20.96 1.07
N ASP A 124 15.37 -21.94 1.97
CA ASP A 124 14.53 -23.11 1.94
C ASP A 124 13.07 -22.82 2.30
N ARG A 125 12.82 -21.71 2.98
CA ARG A 125 11.48 -21.27 3.40
C ARG A 125 11.12 -19.93 2.77
N LEU A 126 9.81 -19.69 2.65
CA LEU A 126 9.27 -18.42 2.19
C LEU A 126 9.78 -17.29 3.10
N ASN A 127 10.53 -16.36 2.52
CA ASN A 127 10.88 -15.10 3.15
C ASN A 127 9.79 -14.07 2.79
N VAL A 128 8.93 -13.75 3.75
CA VAL A 128 7.78 -12.89 3.50
C VAL A 128 8.23 -11.47 3.18
N ASP A 129 7.78 -10.95 2.06
CA ASP A 129 8.00 -9.58 1.58
C ASP A 129 6.78 -8.69 1.88
N ALA A 130 5.58 -9.23 1.73
CA ALA A 130 4.35 -8.52 1.99
C ALA A 130 3.32 -9.42 2.68
N ILE A 131 2.47 -8.79 3.48
CA ILE A 131 1.29 -9.39 4.12
C ILE A 131 0.07 -8.56 3.70
N ARG A 132 -1.00 -9.23 3.29
CA ARG A 132 -2.29 -8.63 3.00
C ARG A 132 -3.42 -9.38 3.69
N ILE A 133 -4.37 -8.65 4.28
CA ILE A 133 -5.60 -9.20 4.80
C ILE A 133 -6.60 -9.29 3.66
N VAL A 134 -7.20 -10.46 3.50
CA VAL A 134 -8.09 -10.80 2.39
C VAL A 134 -9.32 -11.55 2.87
N ASN A 135 -10.32 -11.73 2.02
CA ASN A 135 -11.56 -12.46 2.33
C ASN A 135 -11.83 -13.57 1.31
N VAL A 136 -10.91 -14.50 1.14
CA VAL A 136 -11.11 -15.61 0.19
C VAL A 136 -12.10 -16.67 0.70
N THR A 137 -12.36 -16.70 1.99
CA THR A 137 -13.33 -17.65 2.61
C THR A 137 -14.76 -17.12 2.66
N GLY A 138 -15.01 -15.86 2.29
CA GLY A 138 -16.34 -15.26 2.24
C GLY A 138 -16.96 -15.00 3.61
N LYS A 139 -16.15 -14.63 4.60
CA LYS A 139 -16.64 -14.21 5.91
C LYS A 139 -17.26 -12.82 5.84
N VAL A 140 -18.04 -12.43 6.85
CA VAL A 140 -18.68 -11.12 6.94
C VAL A 140 -17.65 -9.98 6.89
N ARG A 141 -16.45 -10.24 7.38
CA ARG A 141 -15.30 -9.33 7.36
C ARG A 141 -14.06 -10.10 6.92
N PRO A 142 -13.12 -9.45 6.24
CA PRO A 142 -11.86 -10.07 5.89
C PRO A 142 -11.15 -10.59 7.13
N SER A 143 -10.67 -11.81 7.10
CA SER A 143 -9.88 -12.41 8.18
C SER A 143 -8.91 -13.48 7.71
N ASP A 144 -8.72 -13.60 6.39
CA ASP A 144 -7.71 -14.47 5.84
C ASP A 144 -6.41 -13.68 5.61
N ILE A 145 -5.27 -14.35 5.67
CA ILE A 145 -3.95 -13.73 5.64
C ILE A 145 -3.21 -14.22 4.41
N LEU A 146 -2.99 -13.33 3.45
CA LEU A 146 -2.13 -13.57 2.30
C LEU A 146 -0.71 -13.15 2.65
N ILE A 147 0.25 -14.05 2.46
CA ILE A 147 1.68 -13.76 2.52
C ILE A 147 2.33 -14.05 1.17
N LYS A 148 3.35 -13.30 0.82
CA LYS A 148 4.10 -13.50 -0.42
C LYS A 148 5.59 -13.25 -0.22
N ASP A 149 6.42 -13.90 -1.04
CA ASP A 149 7.79 -13.52 -1.26
C ASP A 149 7.88 -12.38 -2.30
N ARG A 150 9.08 -11.95 -2.64
CA ARG A 150 9.28 -10.74 -3.46
C ARG A 150 8.53 -10.81 -4.79
N TYR A 151 8.64 -11.89 -5.56
CA TYR A 151 8.07 -11.93 -6.92
C TYR A 151 7.52 -13.29 -7.36
N ALA A 152 7.48 -14.32 -6.51
CA ALA A 152 7.21 -15.66 -7.00
C ALA A 152 5.98 -16.34 -6.39
N ARG A 153 5.77 -16.23 -5.09
CA ARG A 153 4.86 -17.11 -4.36
C ARG A 153 3.86 -16.32 -3.52
N LEU A 154 2.61 -16.77 -3.53
CA LEU A 154 1.55 -16.34 -2.64
C LEU A 154 1.01 -17.53 -1.87
N TRP A 155 0.78 -17.35 -0.58
CA TRP A 155 0.17 -18.33 0.30
C TRP A 155 -0.93 -17.66 1.09
N VAL A 156 -2.10 -18.29 1.21
CA VAL A 156 -3.21 -17.77 2.00
C VAL A 156 -3.53 -18.72 3.12
N PHE A 157 -3.68 -18.13 4.32
CA PHE A 157 -4.03 -18.80 5.56
C PHE A 157 -5.33 -18.22 6.12
N ASP A 158 -6.05 -18.99 6.91
CA ASP A 158 -7.13 -18.46 7.74
C ASP A 158 -6.57 -17.77 9.01
N ASP A 159 -7.47 -17.20 9.82
CA ASP A 159 -7.16 -16.55 11.10
C ASP A 159 -6.62 -17.50 12.18
N GLU A 160 -6.75 -18.81 11.99
CA GLU A 160 -6.13 -19.85 12.83
C GLU A 160 -4.76 -20.31 12.29
N LEU A 161 -4.28 -19.70 11.21
CA LEU A 161 -3.05 -20.02 10.47
C LEU A 161 -3.08 -21.41 9.81
N ASN A 162 -4.26 -21.95 9.47
CA ASN A 162 -4.37 -23.10 8.59
C ASN A 162 -4.22 -22.66 7.14
N LEU A 163 -3.46 -23.44 6.36
CA LEU A 163 -3.27 -23.17 4.93
C LEU A 163 -4.58 -23.37 4.19
N ILE A 164 -5.00 -22.36 3.42
CA ILE A 164 -6.15 -22.44 2.51
C ILE A 164 -5.67 -22.88 1.12
N TRP A 165 -4.77 -22.10 0.51
CA TRP A 165 -4.19 -22.40 -0.79
C TRP A 165 -2.83 -21.74 -0.99
N LYS A 166 -2.14 -22.13 -2.04
CA LYS A 166 -0.91 -21.51 -2.53
C LYS A 166 -0.97 -21.32 -4.04
N PHE A 167 -0.26 -20.29 -4.49
CA PHE A 167 -0.07 -19.97 -5.90
C PHE A 167 1.39 -19.60 -6.14
N HIS A 168 1.93 -19.95 -7.30
CA HIS A 168 3.24 -19.47 -7.74
C HIS A 168 3.20 -19.07 -9.21
N HIS A 169 4.02 -18.10 -9.52
CA HIS A 169 4.22 -17.61 -10.88
C HIS A 169 5.59 -16.94 -10.97
N ASN A 170 6.14 -16.79 -12.16
CA ASN A 170 7.43 -16.11 -12.37
C ASN A 170 7.39 -14.61 -12.07
N ASN A 171 6.21 -14.02 -11.91
CA ASN A 171 6.07 -12.63 -11.51
C ASN A 171 4.75 -12.40 -10.76
N THR A 172 4.84 -12.01 -9.49
CA THR A 172 3.70 -11.70 -8.61
C THR A 172 3.67 -10.23 -8.16
N GLY A 173 4.55 -9.38 -8.70
CA GLY A 173 4.59 -7.96 -8.40
C GLY A 173 4.98 -7.63 -6.96
N HIS A 174 4.86 -6.35 -6.58
CA HIS A 174 5.19 -5.90 -5.21
C HIS A 174 4.07 -6.19 -4.22
N PHE A 175 2.89 -5.64 -4.44
CA PHE A 175 1.77 -5.76 -3.51
C PHE A 175 0.50 -6.12 -4.26
N PRO A 176 -0.07 -7.32 -4.04
CA PRO A 176 -1.29 -7.76 -4.72
C PRO A 176 -2.49 -6.95 -4.24
N TYR A 177 -3.50 -6.82 -5.08
CA TYR A 177 -4.78 -6.23 -4.73
C TYR A 177 -5.83 -7.34 -4.55
N ALA A 178 -6.65 -7.24 -3.50
CA ALA A 178 -7.71 -8.19 -3.19
C ALA A 178 -9.06 -7.49 -3.18
N ARG A 179 -10.04 -8.06 -3.86
CA ARG A 179 -11.40 -7.54 -3.91
C ARG A 179 -12.35 -8.62 -4.43
N ASP A 180 -13.60 -8.57 -3.99
CA ASP A 180 -14.70 -9.32 -4.59
C ASP A 180 -15.08 -8.65 -5.93
N PHE A 181 -14.45 -9.12 -7.03
CA PHE A 181 -14.68 -8.59 -8.37
C PHE A 181 -15.93 -9.18 -9.04
N ASN A 182 -16.38 -10.36 -8.62
CA ASN A 182 -17.50 -11.06 -9.20
C ASN A 182 -18.79 -10.98 -8.37
N ASN A 183 -18.74 -10.34 -7.21
CA ASN A 183 -19.81 -10.15 -6.24
C ASN A 183 -20.35 -11.46 -5.65
N ASP A 184 -19.50 -12.46 -5.42
CA ASP A 184 -19.86 -13.74 -4.77
C ASP A 184 -19.60 -13.74 -3.26
N GLY A 185 -19.10 -12.64 -2.71
CA GLY A 185 -18.79 -12.45 -1.30
C GLY A 185 -17.37 -12.89 -0.91
N LYS A 186 -16.53 -13.26 -1.89
CA LYS A 186 -15.14 -13.64 -1.70
C LYS A 186 -14.22 -12.79 -2.55
N ASP A 187 -13.01 -12.58 -2.06
CA ASP A 187 -12.03 -11.81 -2.82
C ASP A 187 -11.35 -12.67 -3.90
N GLU A 188 -11.25 -12.14 -5.11
CA GLU A 188 -10.22 -12.47 -6.07
C GLU A 188 -8.96 -11.69 -5.77
N ILE A 189 -7.83 -12.23 -6.19
CA ILE A 189 -6.51 -11.62 -6.00
C ILE A 189 -5.92 -11.22 -7.35
N PHE A 190 -5.74 -9.92 -7.55
CA PHE A 190 -5.00 -9.40 -8.70
C PHE A 190 -3.53 -9.20 -8.31
N SER A 191 -2.65 -10.02 -8.85
CA SER A 191 -1.23 -10.05 -8.51
C SER A 191 -0.38 -9.92 -9.76
N CYS A 192 0.32 -8.81 -9.88
CA CYS A 192 1.04 -8.40 -11.10
C CYS A 192 0.10 -8.32 -12.31
N TYR A 193 0.11 -9.34 -13.17
CA TYR A 193 -0.70 -9.45 -14.37
C TYR A 193 -1.68 -10.63 -14.31
N ASN A 194 -1.82 -11.23 -13.14
CA ASN A 194 -2.60 -12.43 -12.94
C ASN A 194 -3.84 -12.13 -12.09
N MET A 195 -5.01 -12.58 -12.55
CA MET A 195 -6.22 -12.64 -11.73
C MET A 195 -6.39 -14.06 -11.22
N ILE A 196 -6.48 -14.20 -9.91
CA ILE A 196 -6.52 -15.49 -9.20
C ILE A 196 -7.85 -15.53 -8.44
N ASP A 197 -8.59 -16.62 -8.54
CA ASP A 197 -9.85 -16.79 -7.83
C ASP A 197 -9.65 -17.05 -6.32
N SER A 198 -10.76 -17.04 -5.59
CA SER A 198 -10.77 -17.29 -4.13
C SER A 198 -10.26 -18.68 -3.72
N GLU A 199 -10.14 -19.62 -4.67
CA GLU A 199 -9.58 -20.96 -4.44
C GLU A 199 -8.09 -21.07 -4.83
N GLY A 200 -7.46 -19.96 -5.27
CA GLY A 200 -6.06 -19.93 -5.67
C GLY A 200 -5.79 -20.39 -7.10
N LYS A 201 -6.81 -20.42 -7.97
CA LYS A 201 -6.66 -20.82 -9.37
C LYS A 201 -6.55 -19.61 -10.27
N LEU A 202 -5.68 -19.67 -11.26
CA LEU A 202 -5.55 -18.63 -12.28
C LEU A 202 -6.84 -18.55 -13.11
N MET A 203 -7.51 -17.39 -13.05
CA MET A 203 -8.68 -17.09 -13.90
C MET A 203 -8.24 -16.63 -15.28
N TRP A 204 -7.36 -15.63 -15.32
CA TRP A 204 -6.77 -15.11 -16.53
C TRP A 204 -5.44 -14.41 -16.23
N LYS A 205 -4.64 -14.20 -17.27
CA LYS A 205 -3.38 -13.48 -17.24
C LYS A 205 -3.31 -12.51 -18.40
N LEU A 206 -2.80 -11.30 -18.17
CA LEU A 206 -2.47 -10.39 -19.26
C LEU A 206 -1.33 -10.99 -20.10
N PRO A 207 -1.30 -10.75 -21.41
CA PRO A 207 -0.23 -11.25 -22.30
C PRO A 207 1.04 -10.37 -22.15
N ILE A 208 1.54 -10.29 -20.94
CA ILE A 208 2.70 -9.50 -20.53
C ILE A 208 3.63 -10.41 -19.75
N ASP A 209 4.85 -10.56 -20.20
CA ASP A 209 5.90 -11.40 -19.61
C ASP A 209 7.16 -10.58 -19.28
N SER A 210 7.02 -9.27 -19.12
CA SER A 210 8.14 -8.40 -18.82
C SER A 210 8.29 -8.14 -17.31
N ASP A 211 8.56 -6.94 -16.93
CA ASP A 211 8.84 -6.52 -15.57
C ASP A 211 7.61 -6.61 -14.64
N HIS A 212 7.82 -6.47 -13.35
CA HIS A 212 6.79 -6.56 -12.31
C HIS A 212 5.92 -5.29 -12.24
N THR A 213 4.73 -5.42 -11.64
CA THR A 213 3.92 -4.26 -11.24
C THR A 213 4.44 -3.69 -9.94
N ASP A 214 4.54 -2.36 -9.89
CA ASP A 214 4.90 -1.61 -8.69
C ASP A 214 3.66 -1.33 -7.84
N GLU A 215 2.62 -0.75 -8.42
CA GLU A 215 1.42 -0.37 -7.68
C GLU A 215 0.15 -0.67 -8.48
N ILE A 216 -0.91 -1.03 -7.75
CA ILE A 216 -2.22 -1.38 -8.28
C ILE A 216 -3.27 -0.58 -7.53
N ILE A 217 -4.17 0.08 -8.25
CA ILE A 217 -5.36 0.75 -7.72
C ILE A 217 -6.60 0.16 -8.38
N VAL A 218 -7.64 -0.10 -7.59
CA VAL A 218 -8.95 -0.52 -8.10
C VAL A 218 -10.02 0.39 -7.52
N GLY A 219 -10.87 0.95 -8.39
CA GLY A 219 -11.93 1.81 -7.91
C GLY A 219 -12.81 2.42 -9.01
N PRO A 220 -13.76 3.29 -8.60
CA PRO A 220 -14.71 3.95 -9.48
C PRO A 220 -14.05 5.12 -10.23
N ILE A 221 -13.10 4.82 -11.10
CA ILE A 221 -12.29 5.80 -11.81
C ILE A 221 -13.09 6.53 -12.89
N ASP A 222 -13.79 5.77 -13.72
CA ASP A 222 -14.67 6.29 -14.77
C ASP A 222 -16.14 6.06 -14.39
N PRO A 223 -16.96 7.11 -14.19
CA PRO A 223 -18.36 6.97 -13.79
C PRO A 223 -19.26 6.29 -14.85
N ASP A 224 -18.76 6.08 -16.07
CA ASP A 224 -19.45 5.35 -17.13
C ASP A 224 -19.10 3.85 -17.17
N GLN A 225 -18.23 3.39 -16.26
CA GLN A 225 -17.75 2.01 -16.18
C GLN A 225 -18.02 1.44 -14.78
N GLU A 226 -17.92 0.12 -14.67
CA GLU A 226 -17.67 -0.55 -13.40
C GLU A 226 -16.27 -0.15 -12.89
N ASP A 227 -15.93 -0.58 -11.66
CA ASP A 227 -14.60 -0.32 -11.12
C ASP A 227 -13.51 -0.76 -12.09
N LEU A 228 -12.53 0.11 -12.30
CA LEU A 228 -11.39 -0.14 -13.17
C LEU A 228 -10.16 -0.50 -12.35
N ILE A 229 -9.25 -1.22 -12.96
CA ILE A 229 -7.92 -1.54 -12.43
C ILE A 229 -6.91 -0.65 -13.15
N ALA A 230 -6.17 0.13 -12.39
CA ALA A 230 -5.08 0.96 -12.87
C ALA A 230 -3.76 0.44 -12.28
N ILE A 231 -2.77 0.18 -13.13
CA ILE A 231 -1.48 -0.36 -12.70
C ILE A 231 -0.32 0.42 -13.30
N VAL A 232 0.76 0.50 -12.56
CA VAL A 232 2.08 0.91 -13.08
C VAL A 232 3.06 -0.23 -12.95
N SER A 233 3.95 -0.31 -13.90
CA SER A 233 4.88 -1.40 -14.03
C SER A 233 6.21 -0.93 -14.59
N GLY A 234 7.27 -1.65 -14.29
CA GLY A 234 8.62 -1.30 -14.66
C GLY A 234 8.77 -0.89 -16.12
N TRP A 235 8.72 -1.83 -17.04
CA TRP A 235 8.91 -1.53 -18.47
C TRP A 235 7.60 -1.27 -19.22
N GLU A 236 6.46 -1.65 -18.65
CA GLU A 236 5.16 -1.55 -19.30
C GLU A 236 4.50 -0.19 -19.12
N GLY A 237 5.00 0.63 -18.20
CA GLY A 237 4.48 1.96 -17.90
C GLY A 237 3.12 1.89 -17.19
N PHE A 238 2.14 2.64 -17.70
CA PHE A 238 0.79 2.72 -17.17
C PHE A 238 -0.20 1.88 -17.99
N ILE A 239 -1.04 1.10 -17.29
CA ILE A 239 -2.11 0.31 -17.91
C ILE A 239 -3.41 0.54 -17.14
N LEU A 240 -4.49 0.81 -17.87
CA LEU A 240 -5.85 0.88 -17.38
C LEU A 240 -6.66 -0.27 -18.00
N LEU A 241 -7.32 -1.06 -17.15
CA LEU A 241 -8.04 -2.26 -17.62
C LEU A 241 -9.33 -2.50 -16.83
N LYS A 242 -10.19 -3.35 -17.39
CA LYS A 242 -11.38 -3.87 -16.72
C LYS A 242 -11.04 -5.11 -15.87
N PRO A 243 -11.89 -5.47 -14.89
CA PRO A 243 -11.69 -6.69 -14.10
C PRO A 243 -11.65 -8.00 -14.91
N ASP A 244 -12.18 -8.00 -16.12
CA ASP A 244 -12.14 -9.15 -17.04
C ASP A 244 -10.80 -9.28 -17.81
N GLY A 245 -9.85 -8.37 -17.57
CA GLY A 245 -8.56 -8.33 -18.26
C GLY A 245 -8.53 -7.53 -19.55
N THR A 246 -9.66 -6.91 -19.95
CA THR A 246 -9.71 -6.06 -21.15
C THR A 246 -8.91 -4.78 -20.92
N ILE A 247 -7.82 -4.61 -21.65
CA ILE A 247 -7.00 -3.39 -21.61
C ILE A 247 -7.74 -2.25 -22.33
N LEU A 248 -8.03 -1.17 -21.61
CA LEU A 248 -8.62 0.05 -22.14
C LEU A 248 -7.56 1.02 -22.66
N LYS A 249 -6.47 1.15 -21.91
CA LYS A 249 -5.34 2.04 -22.23
C LYS A 249 -4.03 1.43 -21.78
N ARG A 250 -2.98 1.63 -22.56
CA ARG A 250 -1.59 1.33 -22.20
C ARG A 250 -0.70 2.45 -22.71
N THR A 251 0.11 3.00 -21.82
CA THR A 251 1.05 4.08 -22.13
C THR A 251 2.44 3.68 -21.68
N ILE A 252 3.34 3.41 -22.63
CA ILE A 252 4.74 3.08 -22.35
C ILE A 252 5.49 4.40 -22.20
N ASN A 253 5.72 4.82 -20.96
CA ASN A 253 6.35 6.10 -20.62
C ASN A 253 7.59 5.92 -19.70
N GLY A 254 8.18 4.75 -19.69
CA GLY A 254 9.34 4.38 -18.87
C GLY A 254 8.92 3.54 -17.65
N HIS A 255 9.84 3.40 -16.71
CA HIS A 255 9.61 2.63 -15.48
C HIS A 255 8.58 3.33 -14.60
N GLY A 256 7.34 2.84 -14.60
CA GLY A 256 6.27 3.32 -13.73
C GLY A 256 6.53 2.88 -12.29
N GLN A 257 6.44 3.81 -11.32
CA GLN A 257 6.78 3.51 -9.92
C GLN A 257 5.60 3.69 -8.98
N ARG A 258 4.81 4.76 -9.18
CA ARG A 258 3.67 5.08 -8.32
C ARG A 258 2.47 5.47 -9.17
N ILE A 259 1.31 5.22 -8.59
CA ILE A 259 0.03 5.63 -9.15
C ILE A 259 -0.85 6.20 -8.05
N SER A 260 -1.62 7.20 -8.37
CA SER A 260 -2.58 7.85 -7.50
C SER A 260 -3.85 8.15 -8.28
N VAL A 261 -5.00 8.00 -7.66
CA VAL A 261 -6.30 8.30 -8.26
C VAL A 261 -7.06 9.21 -7.31
N GLY A 262 -7.58 10.33 -7.82
CA GLY A 262 -8.29 11.31 -7.02
C GLY A 262 -9.07 12.30 -7.87
N ASN A 263 -9.88 13.12 -7.23
CA ASN A 263 -10.62 14.22 -7.85
C ASN A 263 -9.74 15.47 -7.90
N TYR A 264 -8.68 15.44 -8.70
CA TYR A 264 -7.69 16.53 -8.77
C TYR A 264 -8.18 17.71 -9.57
N ILE A 265 -9.02 17.47 -10.61
CA ILE A 265 -9.60 18.46 -11.50
C ILE A 265 -11.14 18.30 -11.47
N PRO A 266 -11.83 18.92 -10.48
CA PRO A 266 -13.27 18.70 -10.28
C PRO A 266 -14.16 19.05 -11.47
N GLU A 267 -13.66 19.86 -12.40
CA GLU A 267 -14.36 20.21 -13.65
C GLU A 267 -14.41 19.06 -14.66
N ASN A 268 -13.52 18.08 -14.50
CA ASN A 268 -13.52 16.89 -15.35
C ASN A 268 -14.54 15.87 -14.84
N ARG A 269 -15.06 15.08 -15.78
CA ARG A 269 -15.90 13.94 -15.43
C ARG A 269 -14.99 12.73 -15.13
N GLY A 270 -15.16 12.13 -13.97
CA GLY A 270 -14.35 11.01 -13.51
C GLY A 270 -13.17 11.45 -12.66
N LEU A 271 -12.40 10.49 -12.19
CA LEU A 271 -11.22 10.75 -11.37
C LEU A 271 -9.97 10.80 -12.27
N GLU A 272 -9.07 11.71 -11.95
CA GLU A 272 -7.78 11.73 -12.62
C GLU A 272 -6.88 10.65 -12.06
N ILE A 273 -5.96 10.20 -12.92
CA ILE A 273 -4.94 9.21 -12.60
C ILE A 273 -3.58 9.91 -12.73
N CYS A 274 -2.84 10.01 -11.63
CA CYS A 274 -1.47 10.50 -11.66
C CYS A 274 -0.51 9.33 -11.55
N THR A 275 0.50 9.29 -12.42
CA THR A 275 1.56 8.28 -12.40
C THR A 275 2.93 8.94 -12.33
N THR A 276 3.92 8.23 -11.77
CA THR A 276 5.30 8.70 -11.75
C THR A 276 6.23 7.66 -12.28
N THR A 277 7.34 8.10 -12.88
CA THR A 277 8.43 7.25 -13.33
C THR A 277 9.61 7.30 -12.37
N TYR A 278 10.45 6.24 -12.42
CA TYR A 278 11.65 6.15 -11.60
C TYR A 278 12.87 5.82 -12.46
N TRP A 279 13.29 4.60 -12.64
CA TRP A 279 14.52 4.22 -13.31
C TRP A 279 14.66 4.82 -14.74
N GLY A 280 15.74 5.52 -14.98
CA GLY A 280 16.07 6.09 -16.30
C GLY A 280 15.32 7.37 -16.68
N ALA A 281 14.13 7.61 -16.11
CA ALA A 281 13.31 8.82 -16.32
C ALA A 281 12.70 9.22 -14.97
N GLN A 282 13.54 9.54 -14.01
CA GLN A 282 13.16 9.74 -12.62
C GLN A 282 12.40 11.05 -12.42
N GLY A 283 11.29 10.96 -11.66
CA GLY A 283 10.55 12.11 -11.19
C GLY A 283 9.66 12.77 -12.23
N ILE A 284 9.32 12.10 -13.33
CA ILE A 284 8.32 12.62 -14.27
C ILE A 284 6.93 12.19 -13.77
N LEU A 285 6.08 13.18 -13.50
CA LEU A 285 4.67 12.99 -13.25
C LEU A 285 3.90 13.07 -14.57
N TYR A 286 2.89 12.21 -14.70
CA TYR A 286 1.91 12.24 -15.77
C TYR A 286 0.53 12.29 -15.15
N MET A 287 -0.25 13.30 -15.49
CA MET A 287 -1.67 13.39 -15.14
C MET A 287 -2.50 12.90 -16.31
N HIS A 288 -3.42 12.00 -16.03
CA HIS A 288 -4.30 11.39 -17.01
C HIS A 288 -5.77 11.61 -16.64
N THR A 289 -6.64 11.65 -17.64
CA THR A 289 -8.09 11.56 -17.45
C THR A 289 -8.50 10.18 -16.90
N CYS A 290 -9.75 10.03 -16.47
CA CYS A 290 -10.34 8.74 -16.08
C CYS A 290 -10.27 7.65 -17.19
N LYS A 291 -10.03 8.05 -18.43
CA LYS A 291 -9.85 7.16 -19.60
C LYS A 291 -8.39 6.89 -19.94
N GLY A 292 -7.45 7.39 -19.12
CA GLY A 292 -6.02 7.22 -19.31
C GLY A 292 -5.41 8.09 -20.40
N GLU A 293 -6.09 9.16 -20.85
CA GLU A 293 -5.51 10.11 -21.79
C GLU A 293 -4.67 11.14 -21.03
N GLU A 294 -3.46 11.42 -21.50
CA GLU A 294 -2.55 12.38 -20.87
C GLU A 294 -3.15 13.80 -20.95
N ILE A 295 -3.23 14.47 -19.79
CA ILE A 295 -3.60 15.87 -19.68
C ILE A 295 -2.34 16.72 -19.73
N TRP A 296 -1.35 16.35 -18.90
CA TRP A 296 -0.03 16.98 -18.86
C TRP A 296 1.02 16.01 -18.32
N SER A 297 2.29 16.34 -18.57
CA SER A 297 3.44 15.72 -17.92
C SER A 297 4.43 16.78 -17.45
N LYS A 298 5.07 16.53 -16.30
CA LYS A 298 5.94 17.49 -15.63
C LYS A 298 7.12 16.79 -14.96
N GLU A 299 8.34 17.22 -15.26
CA GLU A 299 9.51 16.75 -14.56
C GLU A 299 9.60 17.43 -13.18
N MET A 300 9.76 16.60 -12.14
CA MET A 300 9.85 17.06 -10.76
C MET A 300 11.30 17.03 -10.26
N ARG A 301 11.63 17.91 -9.31
CA ARG A 301 12.95 17.89 -8.66
C ARG A 301 13.10 16.75 -7.66
N SER A 302 11.99 16.24 -7.11
CA SER A 302 11.99 15.05 -6.28
C SER A 302 11.86 13.79 -7.15
N ASN A 303 12.35 12.67 -6.67
CA ASN A 303 12.37 11.41 -7.41
C ASN A 303 11.01 10.71 -7.51
N GLY A 304 9.88 11.41 -7.38
CA GLY A 304 8.55 10.83 -7.49
C GLY A 304 8.30 9.67 -6.52
N ALA A 305 8.88 9.75 -5.33
CA ALA A 305 8.85 8.66 -4.37
C ALA A 305 7.48 8.48 -3.74
N LEU A 306 6.66 9.51 -3.72
CA LEU A 306 5.31 9.49 -3.17
C LEU A 306 4.39 10.32 -4.06
N ILE A 307 3.21 9.83 -4.30
CA ILE A 307 2.07 10.57 -4.84
C ILE A 307 0.82 10.00 -4.16
N THR A 308 0.24 10.73 -3.22
CA THR A 308 -0.91 10.24 -2.45
C THR A 308 -2.02 11.29 -2.49
N PRO A 309 -3.27 10.91 -2.77
CA PRO A 309 -4.38 11.85 -2.73
C PRO A 309 -4.64 12.31 -1.31
N VAL A 310 -4.96 13.59 -1.15
CA VAL A 310 -5.22 14.24 0.14
C VAL A 310 -6.48 15.09 0.04
N ASN A 311 -7.50 14.76 0.81
CA ASN A 311 -8.63 15.64 1.04
C ASN A 311 -8.28 16.69 2.12
N TRP A 312 -7.45 17.65 1.75
CA TRP A 312 -6.87 18.60 2.71
C TRP A 312 -7.88 19.57 3.30
N ASP A 313 -8.74 20.15 2.49
CA ASP A 313 -9.69 21.19 2.92
C ASP A 313 -11.13 20.71 3.07
N GLY A 314 -11.41 19.46 2.77
CA GLY A 314 -12.76 18.88 2.86
C GLY A 314 -13.74 19.32 1.76
N SER A 315 -13.24 20.00 0.71
CA SER A 315 -14.09 20.50 -0.39
C SER A 315 -14.53 19.41 -1.36
N GLY A 316 -13.91 18.22 -1.31
CA GLY A 316 -14.09 17.16 -2.30
C GLY A 316 -13.12 17.24 -3.47
N ARG A 317 -12.29 18.28 -3.52
CA ARG A 317 -11.12 18.36 -4.37
C ARG A 317 -9.94 17.70 -3.68
N ASP A 318 -9.33 16.72 -4.32
CA ASP A 318 -8.09 16.13 -3.84
C ASP A 318 -6.88 16.96 -4.26
N LEU A 319 -5.90 17.03 -3.37
CA LEU A 319 -4.56 17.48 -3.70
C LEU A 319 -3.62 16.27 -3.71
N LEU A 320 -2.48 16.42 -4.34
CA LEU A 320 -1.49 15.35 -4.47
C LEU A 320 -0.31 15.63 -3.54
N LEU A 321 -0.13 14.83 -2.50
CA LEU A 321 1.05 14.90 -1.64
C LEU A 321 2.26 14.36 -2.41
N ILE A 322 3.27 15.21 -2.61
CA ILE A 322 4.50 14.85 -3.31
C ILE A 322 5.53 14.29 -2.32
N HIS A 323 5.86 15.04 -1.30
CA HIS A 323 6.63 14.65 -0.11
C HIS A 323 6.63 15.79 0.92
N SER A 324 7.17 15.56 2.11
CA SER A 324 7.15 16.52 3.22
C SER A 324 8.30 17.53 3.22
N GLY A 325 9.21 17.51 2.25
CA GLY A 325 10.37 18.39 2.25
C GLY A 325 9.99 19.87 2.04
N VAL A 326 10.62 20.74 2.82
CA VAL A 326 10.38 22.20 2.79
C VAL A 326 10.68 22.82 1.42
N GLU A 327 11.77 22.38 0.79
CA GLU A 327 12.24 23.00 -0.46
C GLU A 327 11.46 22.58 -1.69
N HIS A 328 11.05 21.31 -1.77
CA HIS A 328 10.48 20.74 -2.99
C HIS A 328 9.24 19.89 -2.76
N GLY A 329 8.79 19.78 -1.51
CA GLY A 329 7.59 19.07 -1.13
C GLY A 329 6.34 19.93 -1.12
N GLY A 330 5.24 19.34 -0.68
CA GLY A 330 3.96 20.01 -0.54
C GLY A 330 2.81 19.27 -1.18
N LEU A 331 1.68 19.95 -1.24
CA LEU A 331 0.48 19.48 -1.92
C LEU A 331 0.35 20.18 -3.27
N MET A 332 0.21 19.40 -4.31
CA MET A 332 0.06 19.82 -5.69
C MET A 332 -1.40 19.72 -6.10
N ASP A 333 -1.88 20.70 -6.87
CA ASP A 333 -3.20 20.65 -7.48
C ASP A 333 -3.23 19.89 -8.82
N GLY A 334 -4.41 19.82 -9.43
CA GLY A 334 -4.63 19.14 -10.71
C GLY A 334 -3.93 19.79 -11.91
N ASP A 335 -3.53 21.04 -11.81
CA ASP A 335 -2.77 21.78 -12.83
C ASP A 335 -1.23 21.55 -12.69
N GLY A 336 -0.84 20.85 -11.63
CA GLY A 336 0.56 20.52 -11.36
C GLY A 336 1.32 21.62 -10.62
N ASP A 337 0.64 22.51 -9.93
CA ASP A 337 1.25 23.56 -9.12
C ASP A 337 1.20 23.24 -7.63
N ILE A 338 2.29 23.51 -6.90
CA ILE A 338 2.32 23.35 -5.44
C ILE A 338 1.52 24.50 -4.82
N VAL A 339 0.38 24.15 -4.22
CA VAL A 339 -0.56 25.13 -3.63
C VAL A 339 -0.53 25.16 -2.09
N VAL A 340 0.04 24.13 -1.45
CA VAL A 340 0.33 24.09 -0.01
C VAL A 340 1.76 23.64 0.18
N THR A 341 2.53 24.42 0.95
CA THR A 341 3.93 24.10 1.28
C THR A 341 4.05 23.76 2.75
N PHE A 342 4.98 22.88 3.09
CA PHE A 342 5.33 22.63 4.48
C PHE A 342 6.09 23.83 5.07
N PRO A 343 5.84 24.20 6.34
CA PRO A 343 6.60 25.25 7.01
C PRO A 343 8.04 24.78 7.29
N ASP A 344 8.98 25.74 7.34
CA ASP A 344 10.35 25.49 7.82
C ASP A 344 10.37 25.56 9.36
N ASP A 345 9.81 24.55 10.00
CA ASP A 345 9.63 24.44 11.46
C ASP A 345 10.48 23.31 12.09
N GLY A 346 11.29 22.64 11.29
CA GLY A 346 12.17 21.55 11.72
C GLY A 346 11.52 20.17 11.73
N HIS A 347 10.36 20.03 11.10
CA HIS A 347 9.70 18.72 10.98
C HIS A 347 10.55 17.70 10.22
N PRO A 348 10.34 16.38 10.46
CA PRO A 348 11.03 15.35 9.72
C PRO A 348 10.58 15.27 8.25
N GLU A 349 11.55 15.08 7.35
CA GLU A 349 11.31 15.02 5.90
C GLU A 349 11.53 13.62 5.30
N LEU A 350 11.75 12.59 6.13
CA LEU A 350 12.16 11.28 5.62
C LEU A 350 11.00 10.46 5.03
N CYS A 351 9.88 10.45 5.72
CA CYS A 351 8.68 9.68 5.34
C CYS A 351 7.42 10.50 5.62
N CYS A 352 6.38 10.24 4.85
CA CYS A 352 5.04 10.78 5.12
C CYS A 352 3.95 9.78 4.72
N GLU A 353 2.76 9.98 5.29
CA GLU A 353 1.55 9.20 5.04
C GLU A 353 0.34 10.12 5.16
N VAL A 354 -0.74 9.77 4.50
CA VAL A 354 -2.03 10.47 4.55
C VAL A 354 -3.04 9.58 5.24
N LEU A 355 -3.71 10.09 6.26
CA LEU A 355 -4.68 9.31 7.03
C LEU A 355 -5.69 10.23 7.73
N ASN A 356 -6.96 9.88 7.69
CA ASN A 356 -7.98 10.57 8.48
C ASN A 356 -7.99 9.99 9.92
N ILE A 357 -7.29 10.63 10.84
CA ILE A 357 -7.18 10.20 12.24
C ILE A 357 -8.04 11.01 13.21
N LEU A 358 -8.44 12.22 12.83
CA LEU A 358 -9.31 13.05 13.67
C LEU A 358 -10.79 12.72 13.49
N GLY A 359 -11.16 11.95 12.46
CA GLY A 359 -12.51 11.48 12.22
C GLY A 359 -13.45 12.57 11.69
N ASP A 360 -12.91 13.72 11.27
CA ASP A 360 -13.68 14.68 10.47
C ASP A 360 -13.65 14.23 8.98
N SER A 361 -13.76 15.05 8.04
CA SER A 361 -13.77 14.58 6.65
C SER A 361 -12.50 14.88 5.89
N ARG A 362 -11.56 15.48 6.57
CA ARG A 362 -10.28 15.88 6.01
C ARG A 362 -9.22 14.86 6.40
N ASP A 363 -8.18 14.82 5.62
CA ASP A 363 -7.04 13.97 5.88
C ASP A 363 -5.96 14.75 6.63
N GLU A 364 -5.31 14.09 7.58
CA GLU A 364 -4.07 14.53 8.19
C GLU A 364 -2.86 14.03 7.40
N ILE A 365 -1.78 14.81 7.47
CA ILE A 365 -0.49 14.42 6.93
C ILE A 365 0.44 14.09 8.08
N ILE A 366 0.89 12.84 8.13
CA ILE A 366 1.79 12.34 9.15
C ILE A 366 3.19 12.29 8.55
N VAL A 367 4.16 12.92 9.20
CA VAL A 367 5.55 12.95 8.77
C VAL A 367 6.45 12.41 9.87
N TRP A 368 7.47 11.63 9.53
CA TRP A 368 8.36 11.03 10.52
C TRP A 368 9.75 10.72 9.98
N ASP A 369 10.66 10.56 10.93
CA ASP A 369 11.98 9.99 10.72
C ASP A 369 12.30 8.91 11.79
N GLN A 370 13.56 8.66 12.09
CA GLN A 370 13.97 7.70 13.11
C GLN A 370 13.82 8.20 14.56
N LYS A 371 13.44 9.44 14.77
CA LYS A 371 13.44 10.11 16.08
C LYS A 371 12.09 10.64 16.49
N GLU A 372 11.33 11.16 15.54
CA GLU A 372 10.10 11.88 15.81
C GLU A 372 9.04 11.67 14.72
N LEU A 373 7.79 11.83 15.12
CA LEU A 373 6.63 11.80 14.28
C LEU A 373 5.79 13.05 14.56
N TRP A 374 5.41 13.75 13.50
CA TRP A 374 4.55 14.94 13.56
C TRP A 374 3.29 14.72 12.75
N VAL A 375 2.21 15.38 13.15
CA VAL A 375 0.92 15.33 12.46
C VAL A 375 0.52 16.75 12.08
N TYR A 376 0.32 16.98 10.81
CA TYR A 376 -0.23 18.21 10.27
C TYR A 376 -1.73 18.03 10.02
N THR A 377 -2.51 18.96 10.55
CA THR A 377 -3.97 19.03 10.37
C THR A 377 -4.39 20.41 9.92
N GLN A 378 -5.57 20.49 9.32
CA GLN A 378 -6.17 21.76 8.90
C GLN A 378 -6.79 22.50 10.09
N ASP A 379 -6.44 23.78 10.28
CA ASP A 379 -6.94 24.63 11.37
C ASP A 379 -8.20 25.44 11.02
N ARG A 380 -8.63 25.38 9.76
CA ARG A 380 -9.83 26.08 9.29
C ARG A 380 -11.09 25.29 9.59
N GLU A 381 -12.22 25.99 9.74
CA GLU A 381 -13.52 25.34 9.80
C GLU A 381 -13.74 24.51 8.52
N GLN A 382 -14.30 23.31 8.72
CA GLN A 382 -14.61 22.43 7.60
C GLN A 382 -15.74 23.05 6.77
N PRO A 383 -15.59 23.20 5.46
CA PRO A 383 -16.65 23.70 4.60
C PRO A 383 -17.86 22.75 4.59
N GLU A 384 -19.07 23.27 4.33
CA GLU A 384 -20.20 22.42 4.01
C GLU A 384 -19.86 21.60 2.76
N ARG A 385 -20.05 20.29 2.83
CA ARG A 385 -19.62 19.37 1.80
C ARG A 385 -20.63 19.32 0.64
N GLU A 386 -20.12 19.51 -0.55
CA GLU A 386 -20.79 19.11 -1.79
C GLU A 386 -20.59 17.62 -2.10
N TYR A 387 -19.46 17.05 -1.65
CA TYR A 387 -19.11 15.63 -1.88
C TYR A 387 -19.00 14.86 -0.59
N SER A 388 -19.47 13.63 -0.57
CA SER A 388 -19.11 12.67 0.47
C SER A 388 -18.08 11.68 -0.08
N TYR A 389 -16.96 11.52 0.64
CA TYR A 389 -16.01 10.48 0.29
C TYR A 389 -16.64 9.11 0.50
N HIS A 390 -16.31 8.21 -0.40
CA HIS A 390 -16.58 6.79 -0.24
C HIS A 390 -15.34 6.17 0.38
N PRO A 391 -15.23 6.10 1.73
CA PRO A 391 -14.01 5.63 2.36
C PRO A 391 -13.77 4.19 1.95
N VAL A 392 -12.54 3.86 1.68
CA VAL A 392 -12.11 2.48 1.57
C VAL A 392 -12.43 1.81 2.90
N LYS A 393 -13.13 0.70 2.84
CA LYS A 393 -13.76 0.04 3.98
C LYS A 393 -12.79 -0.23 5.13
N TYR A 394 -11.49 -0.30 4.87
CA TYR A 394 -10.44 -0.63 5.81
C TYR A 394 -9.18 0.18 5.52
N SER A 395 -9.28 1.49 5.56
CA SER A 395 -8.23 2.42 5.16
C SER A 395 -6.95 2.34 5.99
N THR A 396 -7.03 1.81 7.21
CA THR A 396 -5.87 1.73 8.11
C THR A 396 -5.09 0.43 8.02
N TYR A 397 -5.67 -0.64 7.46
CA TYR A 397 -4.97 -1.90 7.25
C TYR A 397 -4.62 -2.12 5.77
N ASN A 398 -3.88 -3.16 5.47
CA ASN A 398 -3.26 -3.38 4.16
C ASN A 398 -2.36 -2.23 3.70
N ALA A 399 -1.77 -1.51 4.65
CA ALA A 399 -0.84 -0.46 4.35
C ALA A 399 0.46 -1.02 3.75
N SER A 400 0.94 -0.40 2.71
CA SER A 400 2.18 -0.73 2.01
C SER A 400 2.71 0.52 1.31
N ASN A 401 4.00 0.57 1.00
CA ASN A 401 4.54 1.59 0.10
C ASN A 401 4.00 1.45 -1.33
N TYR A 402 3.32 0.36 -1.65
CA TYR A 402 2.78 0.01 -2.97
C TYR A 402 1.28 -0.24 -2.94
N ARG A 403 0.59 0.27 -1.93
CA ARG A 403 -0.87 0.11 -1.84
C ARG A 403 -1.59 1.12 -2.71
N GLY A 404 -2.75 0.73 -3.21
CA GLY A 404 -3.67 1.58 -3.93
C GLY A 404 -5.05 1.71 -3.27
N GLU A 405 -5.18 1.47 -1.97
CA GLU A 405 -6.41 1.67 -1.23
C GLU A 405 -6.47 3.09 -0.72
N TYR A 406 -7.30 3.91 -1.39
CA TYR A 406 -7.57 5.29 -1.02
C TYR A 406 -9.06 5.50 -0.77
N SER A 407 -9.41 6.63 -0.14
CA SER A 407 -10.77 7.10 -0.14
C SER A 407 -11.10 7.73 -1.49
N PHE A 408 -12.27 7.40 -2.02
CA PHE A 408 -12.74 7.97 -3.29
C PHE A 408 -13.96 8.86 -3.05
N PRO A 409 -14.11 9.97 -3.79
CA PRO A 409 -15.34 10.75 -3.78
C PRO A 409 -16.50 9.92 -4.34
N ARG A 410 -17.71 10.16 -3.84
CA ARG A 410 -18.92 9.60 -4.43
C ARG A 410 -19.31 10.42 -5.65
N TRP A 411 -19.71 9.69 -6.69
CA TRP A 411 -20.44 10.28 -7.80
C TRP A 411 -21.92 10.38 -7.40
N GLU A 412 -22.52 11.57 -7.58
CA GLU A 412 -23.96 11.78 -7.47
C GLU A 412 -24.63 11.74 -8.84
#